data_bbd0273ce341198feeb1cf14a3ee2486
#
_entry.id   bbd0273ce341198feeb1cf14a3ee2486
#
_cell.length_a   1.000
_cell.length_b   1.000
_cell.length_c   1.000
_cell.angle_alpha   90.00
_cell.angle_beta   90.00
_cell.angle_gamma   90.00
#
_symmetry.space_group_name_H-M   'P 1'
#
loop_
_entity.id
_entity.type
_entity.pdbx_description
1 polymer ?
#
loop_
_entity_poly.entity_id
_entity_poly.type
_entity_poly.pdbx_seq_one_letter_code
_entity_poly.pdbx_strand_id
1 'polypeptide(L)' 'MKKLLLLIVMLASLAFGAVDLNTASKEELMSLKGIGAAKAEAIIAARPFKNTDEIKKVKGIGESIYNNIKDEIIVK' A
#
# COMPACT_ATOMS: atom_id res chain seq x y z
N MET A 1 24.24 15.54 1.61
CA MET A 1 24.22 14.90 0.30
C MET A 1 23.52 13.55 0.33
N LYS A 2 23.94 12.67 1.24
CA LYS A 2 23.33 11.35 1.33
C LYS A 2 21.86 11.41 1.68
N LYS A 3 21.46 12.33 2.54
CA LYS A 3 20.06 12.49 2.91
C LYS A 3 19.21 12.93 1.72
N LEU A 4 19.77 13.79 0.89
CA LEU A 4 19.08 14.30 -0.29
C LEU A 4 18.88 13.19 -1.31
N LEU A 5 19.91 12.36 -1.52
CA LEU A 5 19.81 11.23 -2.43
C LEU A 5 18.76 10.24 -1.98
N LEU A 6 18.74 9.97 -0.67
CA LEU A 6 17.76 9.04 -0.11
C LEU A 6 16.34 9.54 -0.36
N LEU A 7 16.12 10.82 -0.17
CA LEU A 7 14.83 11.43 -0.40
C LEU A 7 14.40 11.32 -1.85
N ILE A 8 15.32 11.54 -2.79
CA ILE A 8 15.04 11.43 -4.21
C ILE A 8 14.67 10.00 -4.58
N VAL A 9 15.36 9.02 -4.02
CA VAL A 9 15.08 7.61 -4.27
C VAL A 9 13.68 7.27 -3.79
N MET A 10 13.28 7.75 -2.63
CA MET A 10 11.93 7.51 -2.12
C MET A 10 10.87 8.12 -3.01
N LEU A 11 11.09 9.32 -3.49
CA LEU A 11 10.15 9.97 -4.40
C LEU A 11 10.05 9.23 -5.72
N ALA A 12 11.18 8.77 -6.25
CA ALA A 12 11.18 8.00 -7.48
C ALA A 12 10.43 6.69 -7.31
N SER A 13 10.61 6.04 -6.17
CA SER A 13 9.91 4.80 -5.86
C SER A 13 8.40 5.01 -5.81
N LEU A 14 7.96 6.11 -5.21
CA LEU A 14 6.54 6.44 -5.18
C LEU A 14 6.00 6.78 -6.56
N ALA A 15 6.83 7.42 -7.40
CA ALA A 15 6.42 7.82 -8.74
C ALA A 15 6.21 6.62 -9.66
N PHE A 16 7.01 5.56 -9.46
CA PHE A 16 6.94 4.37 -10.31
C PHE A 16 6.17 3.24 -9.68
N GLY A 17 5.93 3.34 -8.40
CA GLY A 17 5.66 2.16 -7.63
C GLY A 17 4.21 1.78 -7.49
N ALA A 18 3.92 0.58 -7.87
CA ALA A 18 2.82 -0.10 -7.24
C ALA A 18 3.20 -0.32 -5.77
N VAL A 19 2.20 -0.26 -4.90
CA VAL A 19 2.41 -0.44 -3.47
C VAL A 19 2.40 -1.93 -3.16
N ASP A 20 3.50 -2.44 -2.61
CA ASP A 20 3.59 -3.85 -2.22
C ASP A 20 2.90 -4.04 -0.87
N LEU A 21 1.79 -4.74 -0.87
CA LEU A 21 0.97 -4.91 0.33
C LEU A 21 1.71 -5.58 1.48
N ASN A 22 2.73 -6.39 1.18
CA ASN A 22 3.45 -7.13 2.21
C ASN A 22 4.60 -6.35 2.84
N THR A 23 5.06 -5.28 2.20
CA THR A 23 6.22 -4.54 2.68
C THR A 23 6.01 -3.04 2.81
N ALA A 24 4.91 -2.51 2.29
CA ALA A 24 4.67 -1.07 2.29
C ALA A 24 4.58 -0.53 3.72
N SER A 25 5.04 0.71 3.89
CA SER A 25 4.89 1.41 5.15
C SER A 25 3.44 1.86 5.32
N LYS A 26 3.10 2.26 6.54
CA LYS A 26 1.78 2.82 6.81
C LYS A 26 1.51 4.02 5.90
N GLU A 27 2.49 4.88 5.73
CA GLU A 27 2.36 6.08 4.90
C GLU A 27 2.13 5.73 3.44
N GLU A 28 2.83 4.72 2.94
CA GLU A 28 2.63 4.28 1.57
C GLU A 28 1.23 3.73 1.36
N LEU A 29 0.74 2.96 2.31
CA LEU A 29 -0.62 2.43 2.24
C LEU A 29 -1.65 3.56 2.27
N MET A 30 -1.41 4.58 3.09
CA MET A 30 -2.32 5.71 3.19
C MET A 30 -2.35 6.58 1.93
N SER A 31 -1.36 6.44 1.06
CA SER A 31 -1.38 7.13 -0.22
C SER A 31 -2.41 6.54 -1.18
N LEU A 32 -2.89 5.34 -0.90
CA LEU A 32 -3.91 4.71 -1.72
C LEU A 32 -5.27 5.34 -1.43
N LYS A 33 -6.05 5.53 -2.49
CA LYS A 33 -7.34 6.17 -2.39
C LYS A 33 -8.27 5.37 -1.48
N GLY A 34 -8.80 6.03 -0.47
CA GLY A 34 -9.73 5.39 0.47
C GLY A 34 -9.08 4.68 1.62
N ILE A 35 -7.74 4.68 1.70
CA ILE A 35 -7.02 4.03 2.78
C ILE A 35 -6.53 5.08 3.76
N GLY A 36 -7.20 5.18 4.89
CA GLY A 36 -6.76 6.03 5.99
C GLY A 36 -5.90 5.26 6.98
N ALA A 37 -5.59 5.91 8.11
CA ALA A 37 -4.70 5.31 9.12
C ALA A 37 -5.22 3.98 9.64
N ALA A 38 -6.50 3.88 9.95
CA ALA A 38 -7.05 2.65 10.51
C ALA A 38 -6.99 1.48 9.53
N LYS A 39 -7.31 1.75 8.26
CA LYS A 39 -7.25 0.69 7.24
C LYS A 39 -5.81 0.29 6.96
N ALA A 40 -4.89 1.26 6.93
CA ALA A 40 -3.47 0.96 6.74
C ALA A 40 -2.96 0.05 7.86
N GLU A 41 -3.31 0.33 9.09
CA GLU A 41 -2.91 -0.51 10.22
C GLU A 41 -3.52 -1.90 10.12
N ALA A 42 -4.76 -2.00 9.68
CA ALA A 42 -5.42 -3.29 9.50
C ALA A 42 -4.73 -4.12 8.41
N ILE A 43 -4.30 -3.47 7.33
CA ILE A 43 -3.56 -4.15 6.27
C ILE A 43 -2.24 -4.70 6.81
N ILE A 44 -1.52 -3.89 7.56
CA ILE A 44 -0.24 -4.31 8.13
C ILE A 44 -0.44 -5.50 9.07
N ALA A 45 -1.48 -5.46 9.87
CA ALA A 45 -1.78 -6.55 10.82
C ALA A 45 -2.16 -7.85 10.11
N ALA A 46 -2.70 -7.78 8.91
CA ALA A 46 -3.18 -8.95 8.18
C ALA A 46 -2.13 -9.61 7.31
N ARG A 47 -0.94 -9.02 7.21
CA ARG A 47 0.16 -9.59 6.42
C ARG A 47 0.58 -10.95 6.92
N PRO A 48 1.09 -11.82 6.00
CA PRO A 48 1.32 -11.60 4.57
C PRO A 48 0.10 -11.94 3.72
N PHE A 49 0.04 -11.35 2.53
CA PHE A 49 -0.97 -11.66 1.53
C PHE A 49 -0.36 -12.48 0.41
N LYS A 50 -1.14 -13.44 -0.10
CA LYS A 50 -0.69 -14.28 -1.22
C LYS A 50 -0.94 -13.61 -2.57
N ASN A 51 -1.98 -12.80 -2.64
CA ASN A 51 -2.32 -12.06 -3.84
C ASN A 51 -3.08 -10.80 -3.44
N THR A 52 -3.30 -9.92 -4.43
CA THR A 52 -3.94 -8.63 -4.12
C THR A 52 -5.40 -8.78 -3.73
N ASP A 53 -6.09 -9.81 -4.22
CA ASP A 53 -7.49 -10.04 -3.87
C ASP A 53 -7.69 -10.26 -2.38
N GLU A 54 -6.69 -10.78 -1.70
CA GLU A 54 -6.80 -11.07 -0.27
C GLU A 54 -7.00 -9.82 0.59
N ILE A 55 -6.63 -8.65 0.06
CA ILE A 55 -6.84 -7.40 0.80
C ILE A 55 -8.32 -7.15 1.08
N LYS A 56 -9.21 -7.73 0.28
CA LYS A 56 -10.65 -7.59 0.49
C LYS A 56 -11.13 -8.23 1.79
N LYS A 57 -10.32 -9.11 2.37
CA LYS A 57 -10.63 -9.74 3.64
C LYS A 57 -10.32 -8.84 4.82
N VAL A 58 -9.57 -7.79 4.59
CA VAL A 58 -9.22 -6.84 5.65
C VAL A 58 -10.46 -6.03 6.02
N LYS A 59 -10.70 -5.89 7.31
CA LYS A 59 -11.85 -5.15 7.79
C LYS A 59 -11.82 -3.72 7.27
N GLY A 60 -12.91 -3.29 6.68
CA GLY A 60 -13.04 -1.96 6.11
C GLY A 60 -12.67 -1.87 4.65
N ILE A 61 -12.13 -2.91 4.05
CA ILE A 61 -11.77 -2.91 2.64
C ILE A 61 -12.68 -3.88 1.90
N GLY A 62 -13.62 -3.31 1.17
CA GLY A 62 -14.55 -4.08 0.36
C GLY A 62 -14.25 -3.93 -1.13
N GLU A 63 -15.19 -4.38 -1.94
CA GLU A 63 -15.07 -4.33 -3.39
C GLU A 63 -14.82 -2.92 -3.92
N SER A 64 -15.52 -1.94 -3.38
CA SER A 64 -15.42 -0.57 -3.86
C SER A 64 -14.01 -0.02 -3.69
N ILE A 65 -13.46 -0.16 -2.49
CA ILE A 65 -12.09 0.32 -2.23
C ILE A 65 -11.08 -0.48 -3.05
N TYR A 66 -11.24 -1.80 -3.08
CA TYR A 66 -10.35 -2.65 -3.86
C TYR A 66 -10.33 -2.21 -5.34
N ASN A 67 -11.49 -1.97 -5.93
CA ASN A 67 -11.57 -1.56 -7.32
C ASN A 67 -10.88 -0.22 -7.58
N ASN A 68 -10.86 0.66 -6.59
CA ASN A 68 -10.21 1.96 -6.72
C ASN A 68 -8.69 1.86 -6.67
N ILE A 69 -8.14 0.83 -6.05
CA ILE A 69 -6.70 0.75 -5.81
C ILE A 69 -6.02 -0.45 -6.47
N LYS A 70 -6.77 -1.37 -7.05
CA LYS A 70 -6.22 -2.63 -7.55
C LYS A 70 -5.09 -2.45 -8.56
N ASP A 71 -5.13 -1.38 -9.32
CA ASP A 71 -4.09 -1.11 -10.33
C ASP A 71 -2.83 -0.51 -9.71
N GLU A 72 -2.88 -0.16 -8.43
CA GLU A 72 -1.77 0.50 -7.74
C GLU A 72 -1.11 -0.40 -6.71
N ILE A 73 -1.58 -1.63 -6.56
CA ILE A 73 -1.05 -2.54 -5.54
C ILE A 73 -0.51 -3.81 -6.17
N ILE A 74 0.49 -4.37 -5.50
CA ILE A 74 1.08 -5.66 -5.89
C ILE A 74 1.33 -6.48 -4.63
N VAL A 75 1.61 -7.76 -4.84
CA VAL A 75 2.05 -8.66 -3.78
C VAL A 75 3.29 -9.40 -4.29
N LYS A 76 4.36 -9.33 -3.54
CA LYS A 76 5.59 -10.05 -3.84
C LYS A 76 5.85 -11.15 -2.84
#